data_120020b5a95766c0927d8c784581f2aa
#
_entry.id   120020b5a95766c0927d8c784581f2aa
#
_cell.length_a   1.000
_cell.length_b   1.000
_cell.length_c   1.000
_cell.angle_alpha   90.00
_cell.angle_beta   90.00
_cell.angle_gamma   90.00
#
_symmetry.space_group_name_H-M   'P 1'
#
loop_
_entity.id
_entity.type
_entity.pdbx_description
1 polymer ?
#
loop_
_entity_poly.entity_id
_entity_poly.type
_entity_poly.pdbx_seq_one_letter_code
_entity_poly.pdbx_strand_id
1 'polypeptide(L)'
;MRLTQALRRAVQQRPAAIASHCNGRSTRFDTLLDRVQRLAGGLRDLGIQAGEPVAMLALNSDRYLEFYLAVPWLGARCVPLNFRWSVEEVIYALRDSQATAIVLDDSFAAHADALRAACPTLKALLFSGDGECPAGMVSWDALIERSAPIDEANGGDDELYGVFYTGGTTGAPKGVLLTHRNLTMSALGLMAEGPFAENCIGLHAAPMFHLADMMMTCCLLLRGGTHVMLSAFKPDVLLDIVQRHAITELLLVPAMMQAVVDHPDFSRYQTHSVRNLLYGASPASEALIDRATAAFANTAFYQVYGMTELAATATTLPPSEHRAATRTPGRLRSAGRSFSHVLIRVVDGQGQDLPHGRVGEIIVRGPNVMRGYLNQPKASDDALAGGWMHTGDMGYLDEQGYLYIVDRLKDMIISGGENVYCAEVENALARHPAIAACAVIGVPSAEWGETVHAVIVLKPGAELDLASLQQHCRELIAGYKCPRSFEVRPALPISAAGKVLKTELRKPHWEGRTRAIN
;
A
#
# COMPACT_ATOMS: atom_id res chain seq x y z
N MET A 1 -7.42 21.12 6.67
CA MET A 1 -6.16 20.88 7.44
C MET A 1 -5.10 20.36 6.49
N ARG A 2 -3.97 21.03 6.39
CA ARG A 2 -2.80 20.51 5.63
C ARG A 2 -2.01 19.55 6.51
N LEU A 3 -1.41 18.53 5.92
CA LEU A 3 -0.62 17.53 6.65
C LEU A 3 0.59 18.17 7.37
N THR A 4 1.19 19.19 6.78
CA THR A 4 2.32 19.96 7.36
C THR A 4 2.00 20.64 8.70
N GLN A 5 0.72 20.95 8.96
CA GLN A 5 0.28 21.51 10.25
C GLN A 5 0.52 20.54 11.42
N ALA A 6 0.56 19.24 11.15
CA ALA A 6 0.86 18.23 12.16
C ALA A 6 2.28 18.40 12.73
N LEU A 7 3.26 18.74 11.88
CA LEU A 7 4.64 19.03 12.32
C LEU A 7 4.68 20.28 13.22
N ARG A 8 4.00 21.37 12.83
CA ARG A 8 3.91 22.60 13.65
C ARG A 8 3.33 22.30 15.03
N ARG A 9 2.24 21.53 15.07
CA ARG A 9 1.62 21.12 16.34
C ARG A 9 2.57 20.27 17.20
N ALA A 10 3.27 19.31 16.59
CA ALA A 10 4.23 18.49 17.31
C ALA A 10 5.37 19.32 17.93
N VAL A 11 5.88 20.32 17.20
CA VAL A 11 6.88 21.27 17.72
C VAL A 11 6.33 22.12 18.86
N GLN A 12 5.10 22.62 18.76
CA GLN A 12 4.48 23.39 19.85
C GLN A 12 4.34 22.57 21.14
N GLN A 13 4.04 21.29 21.02
CA GLN A 13 3.74 20.43 22.16
C GLN A 13 4.97 19.72 22.71
N ARG A 14 5.90 19.32 21.84
CA ARG A 14 7.00 18.40 22.16
C ARG A 14 8.27 18.69 21.33
N PRO A 15 8.82 19.93 21.32
CA PRO A 15 9.92 20.31 20.43
C PRO A 15 11.15 19.40 20.58
N ALA A 16 11.47 19.03 21.81
CA ALA A 16 12.66 18.21 22.12
C ALA A 16 12.45 16.69 21.95
N ALA A 17 11.22 16.23 21.71
CA ALA A 17 10.96 14.80 21.49
C ALA A 17 11.55 14.34 20.16
N ILE A 18 11.91 13.07 20.10
CA ILE A 18 12.45 12.45 18.87
C ILE A 18 11.33 12.30 17.84
N ALA A 19 11.53 12.90 16.68
CA ALA A 19 10.66 12.78 15.52
C ALA A 19 11.00 11.55 14.67
N SER A 20 12.30 11.25 14.50
CA SER A 20 12.73 10.12 13.67
C SER A 20 14.01 9.45 14.14
N HIS A 21 14.11 8.13 13.83
CA HIS A 21 15.32 7.33 13.90
C HIS A 21 15.58 6.68 12.53
N CYS A 22 16.78 6.85 12.00
CA CYS A 22 17.21 6.23 10.75
C CYS A 22 18.71 6.00 10.75
N ASN A 23 19.18 4.78 10.50
CA ASN A 23 20.61 4.44 10.36
C ASN A 23 21.52 5.04 11.46
N GLY A 24 21.08 4.96 12.72
CA GLY A 24 21.83 5.52 13.86
C GLY A 24 21.65 7.04 14.07
N ARG A 25 21.00 7.75 13.16
CA ARG A 25 20.65 9.17 13.34
C ARG A 25 19.34 9.29 14.12
N SER A 26 19.25 10.32 14.94
CA SER A 26 18.02 10.70 15.66
C SER A 26 17.75 12.17 15.45
N THR A 27 16.56 12.52 15.00
CA THR A 27 16.17 13.90 14.72
C THR A 27 15.02 14.30 15.65
N ARG A 28 15.12 15.44 16.30
CA ARG A 28 14.06 16.01 17.15
C ARG A 28 13.03 16.76 16.29
N PHE A 29 11.83 16.99 16.85
CA PHE A 29 10.77 17.73 16.11
C PHE A 29 11.18 19.17 15.76
N ASP A 30 11.86 19.90 16.69
CA ASP A 30 12.36 21.26 16.42
C ASP A 30 13.40 21.26 15.29
N THR A 31 14.32 20.31 15.32
CA THR A 31 15.33 20.12 14.27
C THR A 31 14.69 19.71 12.94
N LEU A 32 13.71 18.80 12.95
CA LEU A 32 12.99 18.41 11.73
C LEU A 32 12.27 19.62 11.10
N LEU A 33 11.65 20.48 11.90
CA LEU A 33 11.00 21.69 11.38
C LEU A 33 12.00 22.64 10.71
N ASP A 34 13.15 22.93 11.36
CA ASP A 34 14.20 23.78 10.75
C ASP A 34 14.71 23.17 9.45
N ARG A 35 14.97 21.86 9.40
CA ARG A 35 15.41 21.17 8.18
C ARG A 35 14.36 21.24 7.07
N VAL A 36 13.08 21.04 7.38
CA VAL A 36 11.97 21.15 6.43
C VAL A 36 11.86 22.57 5.85
N GLN A 37 11.96 23.59 6.69
CA GLN A 37 11.90 24.99 6.27
C GLN A 37 13.07 25.38 5.37
N ARG A 38 14.28 24.97 5.71
CA ARG A 38 15.50 25.19 4.91
C ARG A 38 15.47 24.41 3.61
N LEU A 39 15.04 23.15 3.65
CA LEU A 39 14.91 22.35 2.44
C LEU A 39 13.90 22.95 1.47
N ALA A 40 12.75 23.41 1.97
CA ALA A 40 11.76 24.11 1.14
C ALA A 40 12.34 25.38 0.54
N GLY A 41 13.14 26.14 1.31
CA GLY A 41 13.91 27.28 0.81
C GLY A 41 14.90 26.90 -0.29
N GLY A 42 15.66 25.84 -0.07
CA GLY A 42 16.62 25.33 -1.05
C GLY A 42 15.97 24.84 -2.36
N LEU A 43 14.82 24.15 -2.25
CA LEU A 43 14.04 23.74 -3.43
C LEU A 43 13.56 24.98 -4.23
N ARG A 44 13.05 26.01 -3.53
CA ARG A 44 12.69 27.27 -4.17
C ARG A 44 13.89 27.93 -4.88
N ASP A 45 15.06 27.96 -4.24
CA ASP A 45 16.27 28.57 -4.79
C ASP A 45 16.84 27.78 -5.98
N LEU A 46 16.51 26.49 -6.10
CA LEU A 46 16.72 25.65 -7.29
C LEU A 46 15.67 25.90 -8.40
N GLY A 47 14.74 26.83 -8.19
CA GLY A 47 13.73 27.22 -9.17
C GLY A 47 12.45 26.38 -9.14
N ILE A 48 12.25 25.55 -8.10
CA ILE A 48 10.99 24.80 -7.91
C ILE A 48 9.93 25.75 -7.37
N GLN A 49 8.74 25.72 -7.97
CA GLN A 49 7.64 26.61 -7.61
C GLN A 49 6.48 25.85 -6.97
N ALA A 50 5.59 26.58 -6.30
CA ALA A 50 4.32 26.02 -5.82
C ALA A 50 3.53 25.40 -6.98
N GLY A 51 2.92 24.23 -6.73
CA GLY A 51 2.20 23.44 -7.72
C GLY A 51 3.08 22.58 -8.63
N GLU A 52 4.40 22.74 -8.64
CA GLU A 52 5.29 21.89 -9.43
C GLU A 52 5.51 20.52 -8.76
N PRO A 53 5.59 19.43 -9.55
CA PRO A 53 5.85 18.11 -9.01
C PRO A 53 7.34 17.88 -8.74
N VAL A 54 7.65 17.34 -7.57
CA VAL A 54 8.98 16.86 -7.18
C VAL A 54 8.91 15.35 -6.97
N ALA A 55 9.72 14.60 -7.70
CA ALA A 55 9.75 13.14 -7.61
C ALA A 55 10.80 12.65 -6.60
N MET A 56 10.56 11.47 -6.03
CA MET A 56 11.53 10.77 -5.19
C MET A 56 11.58 9.29 -5.55
N LEU A 57 12.78 8.79 -5.87
CA LEU A 57 13.10 7.40 -6.10
C LEU A 57 14.19 6.99 -5.10
N ALA A 58 13.78 6.45 -3.97
CA ALA A 58 14.65 6.13 -2.86
C ALA A 58 14.07 5.00 -2.00
N LEU A 59 14.91 4.36 -1.19
CA LEU A 59 14.48 3.48 -0.12
C LEU A 59 13.96 4.28 1.08
N ASN A 60 13.35 3.58 2.05
CA ASN A 60 12.84 4.21 3.27
C ASN A 60 13.96 4.89 4.05
N SER A 61 13.78 6.17 4.39
CA SER A 61 14.76 6.95 5.16
C SER A 61 14.12 8.17 5.84
N ASP A 62 14.87 8.81 6.74
CA ASP A 62 14.52 10.10 7.34
C ASP A 62 14.39 11.22 6.28
N ARG A 63 15.19 11.16 5.18
CA ARG A 63 15.06 12.09 4.05
C ARG A 63 13.74 11.92 3.31
N TYR A 64 13.17 10.71 3.30
CA TYR A 64 11.83 10.48 2.75
C TYR A 64 10.76 11.21 3.57
N LEU A 65 10.89 11.21 4.90
CA LEU A 65 9.99 11.99 5.77
C LEU A 65 10.15 13.49 5.53
N GLU A 66 11.40 13.98 5.40
CA GLU A 66 11.68 15.39 5.05
C GLU A 66 11.09 15.78 3.69
N PHE A 67 11.18 14.90 2.68
CA PHE A 67 10.54 15.08 1.37
C PHE A 67 9.03 15.26 1.49
N TYR A 68 8.36 14.39 2.24
CA TYR A 68 6.92 14.44 2.45
C TYR A 68 6.45 15.67 3.21
N LEU A 69 7.35 16.38 3.86
CA LEU A 69 7.05 17.62 4.59
C LEU A 69 7.50 18.87 3.84
N ALA A 70 8.72 18.90 3.30
CA ALA A 70 9.31 20.09 2.69
C ALA A 70 8.72 20.43 1.31
N VAL A 71 8.42 19.41 0.50
CA VAL A 71 7.79 19.62 -0.82
C VAL A 71 6.44 20.31 -0.67
N PRO A 72 5.48 19.80 0.14
CA PRO A 72 4.21 20.49 0.36
C PRO A 72 4.36 21.76 1.22
N TRP A 73 5.43 21.91 2.02
CA TRP A 73 5.74 23.16 2.71
C TRP A 73 5.96 24.29 1.72
N LEU A 74 6.66 24.03 0.63
CA LEU A 74 6.83 24.96 -0.51
C LEU A 74 5.51 25.15 -1.31
N GLY A 75 4.50 24.30 -1.09
CA GLY A 75 3.29 24.25 -1.93
C GLY A 75 3.48 23.43 -3.22
N ALA A 76 4.61 22.74 -3.37
CA ALA A 76 4.88 21.81 -4.46
C ALA A 76 4.20 20.45 -4.21
N ARG A 77 4.21 19.52 -5.18
CA ARG A 77 3.51 18.25 -5.14
C ARG A 77 4.48 17.08 -5.04
N CYS A 78 4.24 16.15 -4.11
CA CYS A 78 5.05 14.94 -3.98
C CYS A 78 4.71 13.93 -5.09
N VAL A 79 5.74 13.33 -5.70
CA VAL A 79 5.62 12.22 -6.64
C VAL A 79 6.52 11.07 -6.17
N PRO A 80 6.09 10.28 -5.18
CA PRO A 80 6.86 9.13 -4.71
C PRO A 80 6.83 8.03 -5.76
N LEU A 81 8.01 7.54 -6.17
CA LEU A 81 8.16 6.55 -7.22
C LEU A 81 8.47 5.18 -6.65
N ASN A 82 7.95 4.16 -7.32
CA ASN A 82 8.21 2.78 -6.95
C ASN A 82 9.67 2.40 -7.28
N PHE A 83 10.46 2.13 -6.27
CA PHE A 83 11.89 1.81 -6.41
C PHE A 83 12.16 0.45 -7.11
N ARG A 84 11.12 -0.36 -7.37
CA ARG A 84 11.25 -1.62 -8.11
C ARG A 84 10.96 -1.46 -9.61
N TRP A 85 10.62 -0.26 -10.03
CA TRP A 85 10.39 0.03 -11.44
C TRP A 85 11.70 0.02 -12.23
N SER A 86 11.58 -0.35 -13.50
CA SER A 86 12.63 -0.14 -14.49
C SER A 86 12.86 1.37 -14.72
N VAL A 87 14.02 1.71 -15.26
CA VAL A 87 14.32 3.11 -15.62
C VAL A 87 13.28 3.69 -16.58
N GLU A 88 12.77 2.88 -17.52
CA GLU A 88 11.74 3.30 -18.47
C GLU A 88 10.40 3.63 -17.78
N GLU A 89 9.99 2.87 -16.78
CA GLU A 89 8.79 3.16 -16.00
C GLU A 89 8.96 4.44 -15.16
N VAL A 90 10.16 4.66 -14.61
CA VAL A 90 10.51 5.91 -13.92
C VAL A 90 10.45 7.09 -14.88
N ILE A 91 11.04 6.98 -16.08
CA ILE A 91 10.99 8.02 -17.12
C ILE A 91 9.54 8.31 -17.51
N TYR A 92 8.72 7.27 -17.69
CA TYR A 92 7.28 7.45 -17.95
C TYR A 92 6.61 8.30 -16.87
N ALA A 93 6.79 7.96 -15.60
CA ALA A 93 6.15 8.68 -14.49
C ALA A 93 6.65 10.14 -14.36
N LEU A 94 7.94 10.37 -14.60
CA LEU A 94 8.53 11.73 -14.61
C LEU A 94 7.94 12.60 -15.74
N ARG A 95 7.76 12.04 -16.92
CA ARG A 95 7.18 12.75 -18.08
C ARG A 95 5.69 12.99 -17.89
N ASP A 96 4.94 11.96 -17.44
CA ASP A 96 3.51 12.05 -17.22
C ASP A 96 3.17 13.06 -16.11
N SER A 97 3.94 13.04 -15.00
CA SER A 97 3.78 14.01 -13.90
C SER A 97 4.36 15.39 -14.23
N GLN A 98 5.17 15.53 -15.28
CA GLN A 98 5.97 16.72 -15.59
C GLN A 98 6.86 17.14 -14.41
N ALA A 99 7.49 16.16 -13.76
CA ALA A 99 8.36 16.41 -12.61
C ALA A 99 9.46 17.41 -12.96
N THR A 100 9.65 18.38 -12.07
CA THR A 100 10.66 19.44 -12.22
C THR A 100 11.93 19.18 -11.43
N ALA A 101 11.89 18.25 -10.48
CA ALA A 101 13.07 17.73 -9.79
C ALA A 101 12.86 16.27 -9.44
N ILE A 102 13.99 15.55 -9.28
CA ILE A 102 13.99 14.18 -8.75
C ILE A 102 15.04 14.05 -7.66
N VAL A 103 14.67 13.33 -6.60
CA VAL A 103 15.54 12.94 -5.49
C VAL A 103 15.90 11.47 -5.64
N LEU A 104 17.18 11.16 -5.58
CA LEU A 104 17.74 9.80 -5.67
C LEU A 104 18.59 9.51 -4.43
N ASP A 105 18.56 8.30 -3.92
CA ASP A 105 19.50 7.81 -2.90
C ASP A 105 20.67 7.02 -3.52
N ASP A 106 21.52 6.44 -2.67
CA ASP A 106 22.68 5.63 -3.09
C ASP A 106 22.29 4.50 -4.04
N SER A 107 21.11 3.89 -3.87
CA SER A 107 20.65 2.77 -4.66
C SER A 107 20.31 3.14 -6.11
N PHE A 108 19.94 4.40 -6.35
CA PHE A 108 19.39 4.86 -7.63
C PHE A 108 20.18 6.00 -8.26
N ALA A 109 21.21 6.52 -7.60
CA ALA A 109 22.04 7.61 -8.13
C ALA A 109 22.67 7.30 -9.49
N ALA A 110 22.96 6.04 -9.78
CA ALA A 110 23.49 5.61 -11.08
C ALA A 110 22.53 5.88 -12.27
N HIS A 111 21.25 6.10 -12.01
CA HIS A 111 20.26 6.44 -13.06
C HIS A 111 20.22 7.93 -13.41
N ALA A 112 20.93 8.79 -12.67
CA ALA A 112 20.85 10.25 -12.78
C ALA A 112 21.01 10.77 -14.21
N ASP A 113 22.06 10.32 -14.93
CA ASP A 113 22.34 10.79 -16.28
C ASP A 113 21.29 10.35 -17.31
N ALA A 114 20.82 9.10 -17.20
CA ALA A 114 19.75 8.58 -18.06
C ALA A 114 18.44 9.36 -17.85
N LEU A 115 18.08 9.63 -16.58
CA LEU A 115 16.87 10.39 -16.23
C LEU A 115 16.98 11.85 -16.70
N ARG A 116 18.13 12.49 -16.53
CA ARG A 116 18.38 13.86 -17.00
C ARG A 116 18.25 13.96 -18.52
N ALA A 117 18.86 13.02 -19.25
CA ALA A 117 18.79 12.99 -20.70
C ALA A 117 17.36 12.76 -21.22
N ALA A 118 16.60 11.88 -20.56
CA ALA A 118 15.25 11.54 -20.96
C ALA A 118 14.17 12.56 -20.55
N CYS A 119 14.42 13.36 -19.48
CA CYS A 119 13.42 14.25 -18.89
C CYS A 119 13.95 15.70 -18.81
N PRO A 120 13.91 16.48 -19.92
CA PRO A 120 14.44 17.85 -19.97
C PRO A 120 13.66 18.84 -19.07
N THR A 121 12.53 18.46 -18.51
CA THR A 121 11.78 19.27 -17.53
C THR A 121 12.47 19.33 -16.17
N LEU A 122 13.40 18.41 -15.88
CA LEU A 122 14.11 18.34 -14.60
C LEU A 122 15.07 19.54 -14.47
N LYS A 123 14.76 20.45 -13.57
CA LYS A 123 15.60 21.59 -13.18
C LYS A 123 16.74 21.17 -12.25
N ALA A 124 16.49 20.15 -11.40
CA ALA A 124 17.43 19.67 -10.41
C ALA A 124 17.35 18.15 -10.19
N LEU A 125 18.52 17.54 -9.99
CA LEU A 125 18.67 16.19 -9.46
C LEU A 125 19.30 16.31 -8.08
N LEU A 126 18.62 15.80 -7.05
CA LEU A 126 19.06 15.85 -5.67
C LEU A 126 19.53 14.47 -5.23
N PHE A 127 20.56 14.43 -4.40
CA PHE A 127 21.10 13.21 -3.82
C PHE A 127 20.81 13.17 -2.32
N SER A 128 20.03 12.19 -1.89
CA SER A 128 19.60 11.98 -0.50
C SER A 128 20.26 10.76 0.18
N GLY A 129 21.32 10.21 -0.44
CA GLY A 129 22.07 9.09 0.10
C GLY A 129 22.99 9.47 1.27
N ASP A 130 23.56 8.44 1.91
CA ASP A 130 24.56 8.59 2.97
C ASP A 130 26.01 8.58 2.41
N GLY A 131 26.19 8.19 1.15
CA GLY A 131 27.47 8.18 0.43
C GLY A 131 27.89 9.55 -0.12
N GLU A 132 28.94 9.53 -0.94
CA GLU A 132 29.42 10.72 -1.62
C GLU A 132 28.42 11.18 -2.72
N CYS A 133 28.08 12.46 -2.71
CA CYS A 133 27.15 13.01 -3.69
C CYS A 133 27.77 12.95 -5.10
N PRO A 134 27.14 12.26 -6.08
CA PRO A 134 27.66 12.19 -7.45
C PRO A 134 27.78 13.55 -8.12
N ALA A 135 28.75 13.67 -9.01
CA ALA A 135 28.92 14.89 -9.81
C ALA A 135 27.64 15.23 -10.59
N GLY A 136 27.29 16.51 -10.62
CA GLY A 136 26.09 16.99 -11.30
C GLY A 136 24.78 16.81 -10.53
N MET A 137 24.80 16.25 -9.33
CA MET A 137 23.68 16.24 -8.39
C MET A 137 23.89 17.26 -7.27
N VAL A 138 22.80 17.64 -6.62
CA VAL A 138 22.80 18.54 -5.45
C VAL A 138 22.63 17.70 -4.19
N SER A 139 23.60 17.74 -3.28
CA SER A 139 23.49 17.05 -1.99
C SER A 139 22.31 17.61 -1.17
N TRP A 140 21.47 16.72 -0.65
CA TRP A 140 20.31 17.03 0.17
C TRP A 140 20.70 17.78 1.45
N ASP A 141 21.66 17.25 2.19
CA ASP A 141 22.09 17.84 3.46
C ASP A 141 22.84 19.17 3.22
N ALA A 142 23.72 19.25 2.21
CA ALA A 142 24.38 20.50 1.87
C ALA A 142 23.39 21.58 1.37
N LEU A 143 22.29 21.18 0.71
CA LEU A 143 21.23 22.11 0.33
C LEU A 143 20.53 22.68 1.57
N ILE A 144 20.20 21.83 2.54
CA ILE A 144 19.59 22.25 3.82
C ILE A 144 20.51 23.21 4.57
N GLU A 145 21.80 22.88 4.70
CA GLU A 145 22.78 23.67 5.44
C GLU A 145 22.97 25.09 4.89
N ARG A 146 23.01 25.25 3.57
CA ARG A 146 23.22 26.54 2.91
C ARG A 146 21.97 27.39 2.71
N SER A 147 20.79 26.80 2.85
CA SER A 147 19.52 27.46 2.51
C SER A 147 18.94 28.21 3.71
N ALA A 148 18.31 29.35 3.46
CA ALA A 148 17.52 30.05 4.47
C ALA A 148 16.16 29.35 4.66
N PRO A 149 15.65 29.29 5.91
CA PRO A 149 14.32 28.77 6.15
C PRO A 149 13.26 29.69 5.53
N ILE A 150 12.17 29.11 5.06
CA ILE A 150 11.01 29.84 4.54
C ILE A 150 9.74 29.48 5.30
N ASP A 151 8.78 30.40 5.27
CA ASP A 151 7.44 30.13 5.78
C ASP A 151 6.70 29.14 4.87
N GLU A 152 5.75 28.44 5.47
CA GLU A 152 4.90 27.53 4.72
C GLU A 152 4.04 28.30 3.71
N ALA A 153 3.94 27.79 2.50
CA ALA A 153 3.08 28.33 1.46
C ALA A 153 1.62 28.37 1.93
N ASN A 154 0.95 29.47 1.64
CA ASN A 154 -0.48 29.61 1.90
C ASN A 154 -1.25 28.63 1.00
N GLY A 155 -2.25 27.96 1.58
CA GLY A 155 -3.07 27.04 0.81
C GLY A 155 -4.12 26.33 1.65
N GLY A 156 -5.11 25.76 0.96
CA GLY A 156 -6.20 24.99 1.55
C GLY A 156 -5.90 23.49 1.65
N ASP A 157 -6.79 22.75 2.27
CA ASP A 157 -6.69 21.30 2.38
C ASP A 157 -7.19 20.57 1.11
N ASP A 158 -7.86 21.27 0.22
CA ASP A 158 -8.25 20.76 -1.11
C ASP A 158 -7.13 20.87 -2.17
N GLU A 159 -6.00 21.48 -1.84
CA GLU A 159 -4.84 21.50 -2.71
C GLU A 159 -4.24 20.10 -2.84
N LEU A 160 -3.71 19.83 -4.04
CA LEU A 160 -3.05 18.55 -4.30
C LEU A 160 -1.78 18.44 -3.44
N TYR A 161 -1.75 17.38 -2.64
CA TYR A 161 -0.57 16.96 -1.91
C TYR A 161 0.43 16.26 -2.81
N GLY A 162 -0.07 15.39 -3.72
CA GLY A 162 0.81 14.63 -4.60
C GLY A 162 0.11 13.76 -5.61
N VAL A 163 0.94 13.09 -6.39
CA VAL A 163 0.56 12.11 -7.42
C VAL A 163 1.14 10.76 -7.03
N PHE A 164 0.27 9.81 -6.74
CA PHE A 164 0.67 8.46 -6.32
C PHE A 164 0.35 7.47 -7.43
N TYR A 165 1.38 6.90 -8.04
CA TYR A 165 1.21 5.99 -9.15
C TYR A 165 0.79 4.59 -8.69
N THR A 166 -0.22 4.03 -9.36
CA THR A 166 -0.65 2.64 -9.15
C THR A 166 -0.13 1.76 -10.26
N GLY A 167 0.30 0.55 -9.92
CA GLY A 167 0.58 -0.48 -10.91
C GLY A 167 -0.74 -0.90 -11.58
N GLY A 168 -0.99 -0.37 -12.78
CA GLY A 168 -2.11 -0.78 -13.60
C GLY A 168 -1.94 -2.26 -14.01
N THR A 169 -3.02 -3.05 -13.89
CA THR A 169 -3.01 -4.45 -14.37
C THR A 169 -3.26 -4.53 -15.88
N THR A 170 -3.48 -3.40 -16.57
CA THR A 170 -3.90 -3.32 -17.97
C THR A 170 -3.11 -2.33 -18.83
N GLY A 171 -1.97 -1.78 -18.32
CA GLY A 171 -1.21 -0.78 -19.08
C GLY A 171 -0.22 0.01 -18.23
N ALA A 172 0.15 1.19 -18.68
CA ALA A 172 1.03 2.10 -17.95
C ALA A 172 0.44 2.48 -16.57
N PRO A 173 1.28 2.74 -15.56
CA PRO A 173 0.83 3.18 -14.24
C PRO A 173 -0.03 4.45 -14.32
N LYS A 174 -1.10 4.51 -13.52
CA LYS A 174 -1.97 5.70 -13.43
C LYS A 174 -1.56 6.55 -12.24
N GLY A 175 -1.38 7.84 -12.44
CA GLY A 175 -1.11 8.81 -11.37
C GLY A 175 -2.40 9.22 -10.64
N VAL A 176 -2.58 8.79 -9.41
CA VAL A 176 -3.72 9.14 -8.56
C VAL A 176 -3.49 10.50 -7.90
N LEU A 177 -4.40 11.44 -8.10
CA LEU A 177 -4.33 12.79 -7.54
C LEU A 177 -4.95 12.82 -6.13
N LEU A 178 -4.10 13.00 -5.12
CA LEU A 178 -4.54 13.09 -3.73
C LEU A 178 -4.32 14.49 -3.16
N THR A 179 -5.32 14.99 -2.44
CA THR A 179 -5.27 16.27 -1.73
C THR A 179 -4.80 16.07 -0.28
N HIS A 180 -4.42 17.17 0.38
CA HIS A 180 -4.17 17.14 1.83
C HIS A 180 -5.38 16.61 2.59
N ARG A 181 -6.62 16.98 2.19
CA ARG A 181 -7.85 16.51 2.81
C ARG A 181 -8.00 14.99 2.68
N ASN A 182 -7.75 14.43 1.50
CA ASN A 182 -7.87 12.98 1.31
C ASN A 182 -7.00 12.21 2.32
N LEU A 183 -5.72 12.59 2.43
CA LEU A 183 -4.77 11.93 3.33
C LEU A 183 -5.11 12.16 4.82
N THR A 184 -5.42 13.39 5.20
CA THR A 184 -5.72 13.70 6.61
C THR A 184 -7.01 13.06 7.08
N MET A 185 -8.06 13.03 6.26
CA MET A 185 -9.33 12.39 6.61
C MET A 185 -9.19 10.87 6.70
N SER A 186 -8.43 10.25 5.79
CA SER A 186 -8.12 8.83 5.86
C SER A 186 -7.36 8.48 7.15
N ALA A 187 -6.34 9.27 7.52
CA ALA A 187 -5.58 9.05 8.74
C ALA A 187 -6.43 9.28 10.02
N LEU A 188 -7.24 10.33 10.06
CA LEU A 188 -8.14 10.59 11.20
C LEU A 188 -9.17 9.47 11.36
N GLY A 189 -9.72 8.97 10.25
CA GLY A 189 -10.63 7.82 10.28
C GLY A 189 -9.98 6.57 10.85
N LEU A 190 -8.75 6.24 10.40
CA LEU A 190 -8.01 5.10 10.94
C LEU A 190 -7.71 5.27 12.44
N MET A 191 -7.27 6.47 12.85
CA MET A 191 -6.96 6.75 14.25
C MET A 191 -8.21 6.70 15.16
N ALA A 192 -9.39 7.01 14.65
CA ALA A 192 -10.64 6.91 15.39
C ALA A 192 -10.99 5.46 15.80
N GLU A 193 -10.47 4.47 15.10
CA GLU A 193 -10.70 3.05 15.39
C GLU A 193 -9.75 2.47 16.46
N GLY A 194 -8.81 3.28 16.98
CA GLY A 194 -8.03 2.95 18.16
C GLY A 194 -6.51 2.89 18.05
N PRO A 195 -5.87 2.61 16.90
CA PRO A 195 -4.41 2.63 16.80
C PRO A 195 -3.84 4.06 16.92
N PHE A 196 -2.52 4.16 17.13
CA PHE A 196 -1.78 5.42 17.25
C PHE A 196 -2.14 6.26 18.48
N ALA A 197 -1.89 5.71 19.66
CA ALA A 197 -1.99 6.47 20.92
C ALA A 197 -0.91 7.58 21.01
N GLU A 198 -1.00 8.43 22.01
CA GLU A 198 0.09 9.36 22.34
C GLU A 198 1.40 8.60 22.60
N ASN A 199 2.51 9.22 22.23
CA ASN A 199 3.85 8.63 22.33
C ASN A 199 4.02 7.31 21.54
N CYS A 200 3.26 7.13 20.45
CA CYS A 200 3.44 6.01 19.56
C CYS A 200 4.80 6.08 18.84
N ILE A 201 5.39 4.91 18.62
CA ILE A 201 6.63 4.72 17.87
C ILE A 201 6.31 3.75 16.73
N GLY A 202 6.30 4.24 15.50
CA GLY A 202 5.94 3.45 14.34
C GLY A 202 7.12 3.06 13.50
N LEU A 203 7.12 1.83 13.00
CA LEU A 203 8.16 1.31 12.11
C LEU A 203 7.69 1.38 10.65
N HIS A 204 8.41 2.14 9.83
CA HIS A 204 8.28 2.16 8.37
C HIS A 204 8.99 0.93 7.78
N ALA A 205 8.32 -0.21 7.81
CA ALA A 205 8.80 -1.47 7.26
C ALA A 205 8.28 -1.72 5.83
N ALA A 206 7.08 -1.24 5.52
CA ALA A 206 6.56 -1.20 4.16
C ALA A 206 7.22 -0.05 3.36
N PRO A 207 7.23 -0.12 2.02
CA PRO A 207 7.84 0.94 1.21
C PRO A 207 7.13 2.29 1.40
N MET A 208 7.90 3.35 1.74
CA MET A 208 7.35 4.68 1.99
C MET A 208 6.68 5.30 0.75
N PHE A 209 7.07 4.92 -0.47
CA PHE A 209 6.39 5.40 -1.68
C PHE A 209 4.93 4.91 -1.79
N HIS A 210 4.57 3.86 -1.05
CA HIS A 210 3.25 3.24 -1.13
C HIS A 210 2.28 3.85 -0.12
N LEU A 211 1.00 4.03 -0.52
CA LEU A 211 -0.02 4.67 0.31
C LEU A 211 -0.24 3.99 1.67
N ALA A 212 0.00 2.68 1.77
CA ALA A 212 -0.11 1.99 3.06
C ALA A 212 0.87 2.56 4.10
N ASP A 213 2.14 2.77 3.71
CA ASP A 213 3.14 3.37 4.59
C ASP A 213 2.96 4.89 4.73
N MET A 214 2.52 5.58 3.66
CA MET A 214 2.13 6.99 3.76
C MET A 214 1.04 7.20 4.81
N MET A 215 0.13 6.23 5.00
CA MET A 215 -0.89 6.30 6.06
C MET A 215 -0.26 6.18 7.45
N MET A 216 0.74 5.30 7.63
CA MET A 216 1.58 5.26 8.85
C MET A 216 2.23 6.62 9.08
N THR A 217 2.85 7.21 8.05
CA THR A 217 3.46 8.55 8.11
C THR A 217 2.45 9.61 8.57
N CYS A 218 1.26 9.65 7.97
CA CYS A 218 0.21 10.60 8.33
C CYS A 218 -0.24 10.45 9.79
N CYS A 219 -0.52 9.22 10.23
CA CYS A 219 -1.00 8.95 11.59
C CYS A 219 0.07 9.32 12.64
N LEU A 220 1.32 8.95 12.43
CA LEU A 220 2.42 9.30 13.32
C LEU A 220 2.61 10.82 13.41
N LEU A 221 2.62 11.53 12.27
CA LEU A 221 2.71 13.00 12.26
C LEU A 221 1.55 13.64 13.01
N LEU A 222 0.31 13.19 12.78
CA LEU A 222 -0.88 13.71 13.46
C LEU A 222 -0.86 13.46 14.97
N ARG A 223 -0.19 12.42 15.45
CA ARG A 223 -0.01 12.13 16.88
C ARG A 223 1.24 12.79 17.47
N GLY A 224 2.17 13.28 16.65
CA GLY A 224 3.51 13.67 17.11
C GLY A 224 4.29 12.43 17.58
N GLY A 225 4.08 11.30 16.94
CA GLY A 225 4.76 10.04 17.21
C GLY A 225 6.16 10.00 16.60
N THR A 226 6.96 9.02 17.00
CA THR A 226 8.31 8.80 16.48
C THR A 226 8.28 7.89 15.27
N HIS A 227 8.96 8.28 14.21
CA HIS A 227 9.14 7.54 12.97
C HIS A 227 10.45 6.75 13.04
N VAL A 228 10.40 5.44 12.91
CA VAL A 228 11.61 4.59 12.80
C VAL A 228 11.63 3.98 11.41
N MET A 229 12.74 4.12 10.68
CA MET A 229 12.85 3.69 9.29
C MET A 229 13.65 2.39 9.18
N LEU A 230 13.11 1.47 8.36
CA LEU A 230 13.80 0.27 7.89
C LEU A 230 13.95 0.39 6.35
N SER A 231 15.17 0.59 5.88
CA SER A 231 15.44 0.84 4.46
C SER A 231 15.03 -0.30 3.55
N ALA A 232 15.27 -1.55 3.98
CA ALA A 232 14.88 -2.76 3.25
C ALA A 232 14.39 -3.83 4.23
N PHE A 233 13.24 -4.42 3.94
CA PHE A 233 12.64 -5.46 4.78
C PHE A 233 13.50 -6.73 4.83
N LYS A 234 13.89 -7.12 6.05
CA LYS A 234 14.40 -8.43 6.44
C LYS A 234 13.80 -8.77 7.80
N PRO A 235 13.27 -9.98 8.01
CA PRO A 235 12.56 -10.33 9.25
C PRO A 235 13.41 -10.17 10.52
N ASP A 236 14.66 -10.61 10.48
CA ASP A 236 15.63 -10.50 11.58
C ASP A 236 15.94 -9.04 11.94
N VAL A 237 16.18 -8.19 10.93
CA VAL A 237 16.44 -6.76 11.11
C VAL A 237 15.19 -6.05 11.65
N LEU A 238 13.99 -6.39 11.14
CA LEU A 238 12.74 -5.84 11.65
C LEU A 238 12.57 -6.16 13.14
N LEU A 239 12.77 -7.43 13.54
CA LEU A 239 12.62 -7.89 14.92
C LEU A 239 13.64 -7.21 15.86
N ASP A 240 14.88 -7.02 15.40
CA ASP A 240 15.91 -6.28 16.16
C ASP A 240 15.50 -4.81 16.36
N ILE A 241 14.99 -4.14 15.33
CA ILE A 241 14.50 -2.75 15.40
C ILE A 241 13.29 -2.66 16.35
N VAL A 242 12.35 -3.61 16.28
CA VAL A 242 11.18 -3.66 17.18
C VAL A 242 11.63 -3.67 18.63
N GLN A 243 12.58 -4.52 18.96
CA GLN A 243 13.12 -4.62 20.32
C GLN A 243 13.91 -3.37 20.72
N ARG A 244 14.84 -2.91 19.86
CA ARG A 244 15.77 -1.80 20.15
C ARG A 244 15.06 -0.47 20.36
N HIS A 245 14.04 -0.18 19.53
CA HIS A 245 13.30 1.08 19.57
C HIS A 245 11.96 0.98 20.29
N ALA A 246 11.63 -0.18 20.89
CA ALA A 246 10.36 -0.42 21.57
C ALA A 246 9.14 -0.01 20.69
N ILE A 247 9.13 -0.48 19.43
CA ILE A 247 8.10 -0.15 18.45
C ILE A 247 6.70 -0.47 19.01
N THR A 248 5.78 0.47 18.87
CA THR A 248 4.40 0.31 19.34
C THR A 248 3.40 0.09 18.21
N GLU A 249 3.69 0.64 17.02
CA GLU A 249 2.82 0.57 15.84
C GLU A 249 3.57 -0.11 14.69
N LEU A 250 2.99 -1.17 14.17
CA LEU A 250 3.58 -1.97 13.10
C LEU A 250 2.59 -2.14 11.95
N LEU A 251 3.03 -1.94 10.72
CA LEU A 251 2.26 -2.22 9.52
C LEU A 251 2.99 -3.26 8.68
N LEU A 252 2.33 -4.40 8.45
CA LEU A 252 2.88 -5.50 7.66
C LEU A 252 1.87 -5.96 6.60
N VAL A 253 2.34 -6.14 5.37
CA VAL A 253 1.54 -6.91 4.42
C VAL A 253 1.60 -8.41 4.77
N PRO A 254 0.61 -9.23 4.38
CA PRO A 254 0.54 -10.63 4.79
C PRO A 254 1.82 -11.44 4.56
N ALA A 255 2.50 -11.24 3.43
CA ALA A 255 3.78 -11.91 3.14
C ALA A 255 4.90 -11.51 4.12
N MET A 256 4.97 -10.24 4.51
CA MET A 256 5.92 -9.77 5.53
C MET A 256 5.55 -10.33 6.91
N MET A 257 4.27 -10.30 7.26
CA MET A 257 3.78 -10.86 8.52
C MET A 257 4.12 -12.35 8.64
N GLN A 258 3.91 -13.12 7.56
CA GLN A 258 4.30 -14.53 7.53
C GLN A 258 5.80 -14.71 7.73
N ALA A 259 6.64 -13.96 7.01
CA ALA A 259 8.09 -14.05 7.13
C ALA A 259 8.59 -13.71 8.54
N VAL A 260 7.92 -12.79 9.24
CA VAL A 260 8.25 -12.42 10.62
C VAL A 260 7.84 -13.52 11.61
N VAL A 261 6.58 -14.00 11.53
CA VAL A 261 6.08 -14.99 12.53
C VAL A 261 6.66 -16.39 12.32
N ASP A 262 7.06 -16.72 11.10
CA ASP A 262 7.68 -18.00 10.77
C ASP A 262 9.23 -17.94 10.89
N HIS A 263 9.80 -16.81 11.37
CA HIS A 263 11.23 -16.68 11.58
C HIS A 263 11.71 -17.63 12.68
N PRO A 264 12.74 -18.49 12.46
CA PRO A 264 13.14 -19.53 13.39
C PRO A 264 13.57 -19.00 14.77
N ASP A 265 14.13 -17.81 14.79
CA ASP A 265 14.58 -17.14 16.01
C ASP A 265 13.57 -16.13 16.58
N PHE A 266 12.31 -16.11 16.14
CA PHE A 266 11.31 -15.14 16.59
C PHE A 266 11.23 -15.03 18.12
N SER A 267 11.26 -16.17 18.81
CA SER A 267 11.17 -16.23 20.28
C SER A 267 12.35 -15.61 21.04
N ARG A 268 13.45 -15.30 20.35
CA ARG A 268 14.62 -14.62 20.94
C ARG A 268 14.43 -13.11 21.02
N TYR A 269 13.47 -12.55 20.28
CA TYR A 269 13.24 -11.11 20.23
C TYR A 269 12.11 -10.68 21.16
N GLN A 270 12.25 -9.49 21.74
CA GLN A 270 11.24 -8.89 22.60
C GLN A 270 10.27 -8.05 21.76
N THR A 271 9.06 -8.58 21.51
CA THR A 271 8.04 -7.92 20.70
C THR A 271 6.87 -7.35 21.53
N HIS A 272 6.94 -7.42 22.85
CA HIS A 272 5.88 -7.02 23.78
C HIS A 272 5.55 -5.53 23.76
N SER A 273 6.42 -4.68 23.19
CA SER A 273 6.17 -3.25 22.99
C SER A 273 5.12 -2.97 21.89
N VAL A 274 4.93 -3.90 20.95
CA VAL A 274 3.98 -3.74 19.84
C VAL A 274 2.56 -3.77 20.39
N ARG A 275 1.90 -2.62 20.35
CA ARG A 275 0.53 -2.45 20.82
C ARG A 275 -0.48 -2.70 19.70
N ASN A 276 -0.17 -2.22 18.50
CA ASN A 276 -1.03 -2.32 17.34
C ASN A 276 -0.26 -2.87 16.13
N LEU A 277 -0.85 -3.85 15.46
CA LEU A 277 -0.38 -4.38 14.18
C LEU A 277 -1.47 -4.21 13.15
N LEU A 278 -1.20 -3.37 12.16
CA LEU A 278 -2.06 -3.14 11.01
C LEU A 278 -1.62 -4.07 9.88
N TYR A 279 -2.57 -4.66 9.18
CA TYR A 279 -2.26 -5.44 7.99
C TYR A 279 -3.34 -5.27 6.91
N GLY A 280 -2.96 -5.48 5.67
CA GLY A 280 -3.87 -5.31 4.54
C GLY A 280 -3.14 -5.33 3.21
N ALA A 281 -3.65 -4.59 2.23
CA ALA A 281 -3.18 -4.52 0.85
C ALA A 281 -3.33 -5.83 0.05
N SER A 282 -3.40 -6.99 0.69
CA SER A 282 -3.72 -8.29 0.09
C SER A 282 -4.44 -9.19 1.08
N PRO A 283 -5.14 -10.25 0.62
CA PRO A 283 -5.79 -11.20 1.52
C PRO A 283 -4.79 -11.91 2.43
N ALA A 284 -5.19 -12.15 3.69
CA ALA A 284 -4.47 -12.99 4.64
C ALA A 284 -5.30 -14.22 4.98
N SER A 285 -4.69 -15.40 5.04
CA SER A 285 -5.39 -16.62 5.45
C SER A 285 -5.68 -16.61 6.95
N GLU A 286 -6.79 -17.21 7.38
CA GLU A 286 -7.14 -17.35 8.80
C GLU A 286 -6.00 -18.02 9.59
N ALA A 287 -5.35 -19.03 9.00
CA ALA A 287 -4.21 -19.73 9.61
C ALA A 287 -3.00 -18.81 9.87
N LEU A 288 -2.72 -17.87 8.95
CA LEU A 288 -1.67 -16.88 9.17
C LEU A 288 -2.05 -15.91 10.30
N ILE A 289 -3.30 -15.44 10.31
CA ILE A 289 -3.80 -14.53 11.35
C ILE A 289 -3.73 -15.20 12.72
N ASP A 290 -4.14 -16.46 12.83
CA ASP A 290 -4.08 -17.22 14.08
C ASP A 290 -2.64 -17.40 14.58
N ARG A 291 -1.67 -17.70 13.71
CA ARG A 291 -0.25 -17.75 14.09
C ARG A 291 0.28 -16.39 14.51
N ALA A 292 -0.07 -15.33 13.77
CA ALA A 292 0.38 -13.98 14.08
C ALA A 292 -0.17 -13.48 15.42
N THR A 293 -1.45 -13.71 15.69
CA THR A 293 -2.07 -13.33 16.97
C THR A 293 -1.51 -14.13 18.15
N ALA A 294 -1.11 -15.38 17.94
CA ALA A 294 -0.42 -16.17 18.96
C ALA A 294 1.00 -15.66 19.20
N ALA A 295 1.75 -15.30 18.15
CA ALA A 295 3.11 -14.77 18.24
C ALA A 295 3.15 -13.38 18.90
N PHE A 296 2.21 -12.50 18.59
CA PHE A 296 2.05 -11.16 19.14
C PHE A 296 0.86 -11.11 20.12
N ALA A 297 0.91 -11.90 21.19
CA ALA A 297 -0.22 -12.19 22.08
C ALA A 297 -0.89 -10.97 22.72
N ASN A 298 -0.13 -9.88 22.97
CA ASN A 298 -0.63 -8.66 23.60
C ASN A 298 -0.97 -7.53 22.58
N THR A 299 -0.90 -7.83 21.29
CA THR A 299 -1.07 -6.84 20.22
C THR A 299 -2.51 -6.80 19.73
N ALA A 300 -3.03 -5.62 19.51
CA ALA A 300 -4.29 -5.40 18.82
C ALA A 300 -4.08 -5.45 17.30
N PHE A 301 -4.77 -6.36 16.63
CA PHE A 301 -4.69 -6.54 15.17
C PHE A 301 -5.81 -5.76 14.49
N TYR A 302 -5.46 -5.04 13.43
CA TYR A 302 -6.39 -4.32 12.57
C TYR A 302 -6.17 -4.73 11.12
N GLN A 303 -7.16 -5.35 10.49
CA GLN A 303 -7.14 -5.47 9.04
C GLN A 303 -7.65 -4.17 8.45
N VAL A 304 -6.98 -3.69 7.40
CA VAL A 304 -7.39 -2.49 6.67
C VAL A 304 -7.54 -2.83 5.19
N TYR A 305 -8.71 -2.51 4.63
CA TYR A 305 -8.96 -2.55 3.19
C TYR A 305 -9.06 -1.13 2.65
N GLY A 306 -8.50 -0.96 1.47
CA GLY A 306 -8.55 0.24 0.68
C GLY A 306 -7.63 0.16 -0.53
N MET A 307 -7.52 1.26 -1.24
CA MET A 307 -6.73 1.40 -2.45
C MET A 307 -6.16 2.82 -2.54
N THR A 308 -5.25 3.04 -3.48
CA THR A 308 -4.61 4.36 -3.65
C THR A 308 -5.65 5.45 -3.90
N GLU A 309 -6.67 5.15 -4.68
CA GLU A 309 -7.79 6.04 -5.02
C GLU A 309 -8.68 6.42 -3.83
N LEU A 310 -8.53 5.71 -2.71
CA LEU A 310 -9.22 5.96 -1.43
C LEU A 310 -8.25 6.48 -0.34
N ALA A 311 -7.10 7.01 -0.73
CA ALA A 311 -6.04 7.42 0.18
C ALA A 311 -5.72 6.33 1.22
N ALA A 312 -5.57 5.08 0.76
CA ALA A 312 -5.25 3.84 1.46
C ALA A 312 -6.39 3.15 2.21
N THR A 313 -7.43 3.84 2.73
CA THR A 313 -8.34 3.22 3.70
C THR A 313 -9.81 3.40 3.36
N ALA A 314 -10.62 2.34 3.50
CA ALA A 314 -12.08 2.36 3.39
C ALA A 314 -12.77 1.60 4.52
N THR A 315 -12.23 0.43 4.93
CA THR A 315 -12.79 -0.38 6.02
C THR A 315 -11.71 -0.88 6.96
N THR A 316 -12.12 -1.26 8.18
CA THR A 316 -11.26 -1.97 9.12
C THR A 316 -12.01 -3.10 9.83
N LEU A 317 -11.32 -4.23 10.02
CA LEU A 317 -11.74 -5.30 10.91
C LEU A 317 -11.09 -5.07 12.28
N PRO A 318 -11.89 -4.88 13.35
CA PRO A 318 -11.38 -4.48 14.66
C PRO A 318 -10.68 -5.64 15.41
N PRO A 319 -9.89 -5.33 16.45
CA PRO A 319 -9.15 -6.33 17.23
C PRO A 319 -10.02 -7.40 17.89
N SER A 320 -11.28 -7.08 18.22
CA SER A 320 -12.22 -8.04 18.81
C SER A 320 -12.47 -9.24 17.91
N GLU A 321 -12.46 -9.05 16.59
CA GLU A 321 -12.69 -10.11 15.60
C GLU A 321 -11.43 -10.94 15.29
N HIS A 322 -10.26 -10.52 15.78
CA HIS A 322 -9.00 -11.27 15.64
C HIS A 322 -8.77 -12.26 16.80
N ARG A 323 -9.36 -12.00 17.96
CA ARG A 323 -9.18 -12.85 19.15
C ARG A 323 -10.08 -14.06 19.10
N ALA A 324 -9.53 -15.27 19.22
CA ALA A 324 -10.30 -16.52 19.18
C ALA A 324 -11.47 -16.57 20.18
N ALA A 325 -11.31 -15.92 21.35
CA ALA A 325 -12.33 -15.90 22.41
C ALA A 325 -13.55 -15.00 22.11
N THR A 326 -13.38 -14.01 21.22
CA THR A 326 -14.43 -12.98 20.97
C THR A 326 -14.89 -12.89 19.53
N ARG A 327 -14.14 -13.50 18.60
CA ARG A 327 -14.45 -13.40 17.17
C ARG A 327 -15.72 -14.14 16.79
N THR A 328 -16.47 -13.56 15.88
CA THR A 328 -17.60 -14.21 15.22
C THR A 328 -17.09 -15.25 14.21
N PRO A 329 -17.61 -16.48 14.17
CA PRO A 329 -17.21 -17.49 13.18
C PRO A 329 -17.27 -16.95 11.74
N GLY A 330 -16.19 -17.16 10.96
CA GLY A 330 -16.08 -16.68 9.58
C GLY A 330 -15.77 -15.19 9.41
N ARG A 331 -15.73 -14.40 10.48
CA ARG A 331 -15.52 -12.94 10.43
C ARG A 331 -14.10 -12.53 10.01
N LEU A 332 -13.10 -13.36 10.24
CA LEU A 332 -11.73 -13.12 9.78
C LEU A 332 -11.57 -13.02 8.25
N ARG A 333 -12.57 -13.51 7.50
CA ARG A 333 -12.60 -13.37 6.03
C ARG A 333 -13.15 -12.03 5.57
N SER A 334 -13.75 -11.26 6.48
CA SER A 334 -14.28 -9.93 6.20
C SER A 334 -13.15 -8.91 6.12
N ALA A 335 -13.29 -7.92 5.26
CA ALA A 335 -12.48 -6.71 5.24
C ALA A 335 -12.89 -5.69 6.34
N GLY A 336 -13.85 -6.06 7.19
CA GLY A 336 -14.34 -5.21 8.27
C GLY A 336 -15.50 -4.30 7.87
N ARG A 337 -15.72 -3.23 8.62
CA ARG A 337 -16.77 -2.22 8.38
C ARG A 337 -16.16 -0.91 7.93
N SER A 338 -16.99 -0.09 7.26
CA SER A 338 -16.58 1.25 6.81
C SER A 338 -16.13 2.12 7.99
N PHE A 339 -15.10 2.93 7.74
CA PHE A 339 -14.74 4.00 8.66
C PHE A 339 -15.89 5.01 8.79
N SER A 340 -15.93 5.75 9.90
CA SER A 340 -17.00 6.70 10.23
C SER A 340 -17.18 7.83 9.19
N HIS A 341 -16.17 8.14 8.39
CA HIS A 341 -16.20 9.16 7.33
C HIS A 341 -16.45 8.58 5.93
N VAL A 342 -16.67 7.27 5.80
CA VAL A 342 -16.79 6.56 4.53
C VAL A 342 -18.15 5.89 4.41
N LEU A 343 -18.80 6.05 3.26
CA LEU A 343 -20.00 5.32 2.86
C LEU A 343 -19.61 4.24 1.86
N ILE A 344 -20.15 3.04 2.04
CA ILE A 344 -19.94 1.90 1.14
C ILE A 344 -21.29 1.39 0.67
N ARG A 345 -21.38 1.09 -0.62
CA ARG A 345 -22.51 0.40 -1.24
C ARG A 345 -21.99 -0.79 -2.04
N VAL A 346 -22.82 -1.80 -2.20
CA VAL A 346 -22.59 -2.89 -3.15
C VAL A 346 -23.70 -2.84 -4.18
N VAL A 347 -23.32 -2.69 -5.44
CA VAL A 347 -24.27 -2.40 -6.53
C VAL A 347 -24.18 -3.41 -7.67
N ASP A 348 -25.27 -3.52 -8.42
CA ASP A 348 -25.32 -4.27 -9.68
C ASP A 348 -24.72 -3.47 -10.84
N GLY A 349 -24.74 -4.05 -12.06
CA GLY A 349 -24.25 -3.40 -13.27
C GLY A 349 -25.05 -2.17 -13.73
N GLN A 350 -26.19 -1.87 -13.09
CA GLN A 350 -27.01 -0.68 -13.31
C GLN A 350 -26.85 0.36 -12.18
N GLY A 351 -25.95 0.11 -11.21
CA GLY A 351 -25.70 1.00 -10.08
C GLY A 351 -26.78 0.95 -8.98
N GLN A 352 -27.67 -0.08 -9.00
CA GLN A 352 -28.70 -0.25 -7.98
C GLN A 352 -28.14 -1.05 -6.79
N ASP A 353 -28.58 -0.69 -5.58
CA ASP A 353 -28.17 -1.38 -4.35
C ASP A 353 -28.60 -2.85 -4.37
N LEU A 354 -27.67 -3.72 -4.02
CA LEU A 354 -27.95 -5.14 -3.85
C LEU A 354 -28.29 -5.48 -2.39
N PRO A 355 -29.19 -6.46 -2.16
CA PRO A 355 -29.47 -6.97 -0.82
C PRO A 355 -28.21 -7.54 -0.16
N HIS A 356 -28.19 -7.59 1.18
CA HIS A 356 -27.13 -8.21 1.95
C HIS A 356 -26.85 -9.64 1.50
N GLY A 357 -25.60 -10.04 1.46
CA GLY A 357 -25.14 -11.35 0.98
C GLY A 357 -25.08 -11.51 -0.54
N ARG A 358 -25.56 -10.53 -1.32
CA ARG A 358 -25.48 -10.55 -2.80
C ARG A 358 -24.20 -9.86 -3.25
N VAL A 359 -23.46 -10.54 -4.12
CA VAL A 359 -22.19 -10.04 -4.67
C VAL A 359 -22.45 -9.02 -5.78
N GLY A 360 -21.81 -7.88 -5.69
CA GLY A 360 -21.79 -6.82 -6.70
C GLY A 360 -20.52 -6.00 -6.63
N GLU A 361 -20.44 -4.91 -7.40
CA GLU A 361 -19.32 -3.98 -7.33
C GLU A 361 -19.37 -3.17 -6.02
N ILE A 362 -18.23 -3.05 -5.38
CA ILE A 362 -18.04 -2.21 -4.19
C ILE A 362 -17.81 -0.78 -4.67
N ILE A 363 -18.67 0.15 -4.26
CA ILE A 363 -18.49 1.56 -4.51
C ILE A 363 -18.36 2.34 -3.20
N VAL A 364 -17.53 3.37 -3.21
CA VAL A 364 -17.12 4.10 -2.01
C VAL A 364 -17.32 5.61 -2.19
N ARG A 365 -17.82 6.29 -1.16
CA ARG A 365 -17.92 7.74 -1.10
C ARG A 365 -17.42 8.27 0.23
N GLY A 366 -16.58 9.30 0.20
CA GLY A 366 -16.02 9.92 1.39
C GLY A 366 -14.99 10.99 1.05
N PRO A 367 -14.56 11.79 2.04
CA PRO A 367 -13.56 12.83 1.85
C PRO A 367 -12.15 12.28 1.55
N ASN A 368 -11.94 10.98 1.70
CA ASN A 368 -10.71 10.26 1.37
C ASN A 368 -10.62 9.85 -0.11
N VAL A 369 -11.70 9.99 -0.89
CA VAL A 369 -11.72 9.64 -2.32
C VAL A 369 -10.84 10.61 -3.11
N MET A 370 -10.05 10.08 -4.04
CA MET A 370 -9.16 10.84 -4.91
C MET A 370 -9.87 11.94 -5.68
N ARG A 371 -9.11 12.91 -6.17
CA ARG A 371 -9.62 13.94 -7.09
C ARG A 371 -9.80 13.43 -8.53
N GLY A 372 -9.07 12.39 -8.90
CA GLY A 372 -9.07 11.79 -10.25
C GLY A 372 -7.71 11.23 -10.61
N TYR A 373 -7.57 10.78 -11.85
CA TYR A 373 -6.30 10.34 -12.44
C TYR A 373 -5.64 11.47 -13.24
N LEU A 374 -4.34 11.63 -13.05
CA LEU A 374 -3.53 12.61 -13.77
C LEU A 374 -3.61 12.36 -15.29
N ASN A 375 -3.86 13.40 -16.07
CA ASN A 375 -3.92 13.37 -17.54
C ASN A 375 -4.92 12.34 -18.13
N GLN A 376 -5.83 11.79 -17.32
CA GLN A 376 -6.79 10.77 -17.74
C GLN A 376 -8.24 11.14 -17.36
N PRO A 377 -8.84 12.18 -17.99
CA PRO A 377 -10.18 12.66 -17.61
C PRO A 377 -11.24 11.58 -17.78
N LYS A 378 -11.25 10.84 -18.89
CA LYS A 378 -12.22 9.77 -19.10
C LYS A 378 -12.13 8.66 -18.05
N ALA A 379 -10.92 8.20 -17.72
CA ALA A 379 -10.75 7.20 -16.67
C ALA A 379 -11.16 7.72 -15.29
N SER A 380 -11.02 9.03 -15.05
CA SER A 380 -11.48 9.69 -13.83
C SER A 380 -13.01 9.74 -13.77
N ASP A 381 -13.67 10.14 -14.87
CA ASP A 381 -15.12 10.19 -14.96
C ASP A 381 -15.73 8.80 -14.77
N ASP A 382 -15.16 7.77 -15.41
CA ASP A 382 -15.60 6.38 -15.27
C ASP A 382 -15.44 5.89 -13.83
N ALA A 383 -14.29 6.17 -13.18
CA ALA A 383 -14.00 5.73 -11.82
C ALA A 383 -14.81 6.49 -10.74
N LEU A 384 -15.24 7.72 -11.01
CA LEU A 384 -15.96 8.59 -10.06
C LEU A 384 -17.43 8.80 -10.47
N ALA A 385 -17.98 7.92 -11.29
CA ALA A 385 -19.32 8.03 -11.81
C ALA A 385 -20.38 8.16 -10.69
N GLY A 386 -21.34 9.05 -10.89
CA GLY A 386 -22.42 9.29 -9.92
C GLY A 386 -21.95 9.84 -8.56
N GLY A 387 -20.71 10.32 -8.44
CA GLY A 387 -20.12 10.82 -7.20
C GLY A 387 -19.67 9.71 -6.23
N TRP A 388 -19.49 8.50 -6.76
CA TRP A 388 -18.96 7.34 -6.04
C TRP A 388 -17.68 6.84 -6.71
N MET A 389 -16.71 6.43 -5.92
CA MET A 389 -15.53 5.72 -6.42
C MET A 389 -15.91 4.27 -6.73
N HIS A 390 -15.88 3.89 -7.98
CA HIS A 390 -16.02 2.53 -8.47
C HIS A 390 -14.69 1.81 -8.28
N THR A 391 -14.63 0.89 -7.29
CA THR A 391 -13.36 0.27 -6.89
C THR A 391 -12.87 -0.79 -7.87
N GLY A 392 -13.78 -1.35 -8.66
CA GLY A 392 -13.54 -2.53 -9.47
C GLY A 392 -13.32 -3.80 -8.64
N ASP A 393 -13.52 -3.75 -7.33
CA ASP A 393 -13.53 -4.91 -6.45
C ASP A 393 -14.97 -5.40 -6.28
N MET A 394 -15.17 -6.72 -6.33
CA MET A 394 -16.45 -7.39 -6.13
C MET A 394 -16.57 -7.88 -4.70
N GLY A 395 -17.75 -7.70 -4.10
CA GLY A 395 -17.98 -8.12 -2.72
C GLY A 395 -19.44 -8.06 -2.32
N TYR A 396 -19.70 -8.33 -1.05
CA TYR A 396 -21.03 -8.21 -0.46
C TYR A 396 -20.92 -7.67 0.97
N LEU A 397 -21.99 -7.03 1.43
CA LEU A 397 -22.19 -6.65 2.82
C LEU A 397 -23.05 -7.70 3.51
N ASP A 398 -22.71 -8.07 4.76
CA ASP A 398 -23.61 -8.84 5.59
C ASP A 398 -24.63 -7.93 6.33
N GLU A 399 -25.57 -8.51 7.06
CA GLU A 399 -26.62 -7.80 7.81
C GLU A 399 -26.07 -6.87 8.90
N GLN A 400 -24.81 -7.05 9.31
CA GLN A 400 -24.12 -6.24 10.31
C GLN A 400 -23.20 -5.19 9.67
N GLY A 401 -23.21 -5.07 8.33
CA GLY A 401 -22.42 -4.09 7.56
C GLY A 401 -20.95 -4.47 7.40
N TYR A 402 -20.56 -5.73 7.62
CA TYR A 402 -19.21 -6.19 7.32
C TYR A 402 -19.07 -6.48 5.83
N LEU A 403 -17.99 -5.98 5.25
CA LEU A 403 -17.66 -6.13 3.84
C LEU A 403 -16.84 -7.40 3.63
N TYR A 404 -17.26 -8.23 2.70
CA TYR A 404 -16.53 -9.41 2.24
C TYR A 404 -16.11 -9.20 0.78
N ILE A 405 -14.82 -9.12 0.54
CA ILE A 405 -14.26 -8.98 -0.80
C ILE A 405 -14.12 -10.38 -1.39
N VAL A 406 -14.68 -10.61 -2.55
CA VAL A 406 -14.66 -11.93 -3.19
C VAL A 406 -13.69 -12.01 -4.36
N ASP A 407 -13.50 -10.92 -5.13
CA ASP A 407 -12.53 -10.84 -6.22
C ASP A 407 -12.41 -9.41 -6.77
N ARG A 408 -11.57 -9.27 -7.79
CA ARG A 408 -11.63 -8.11 -8.68
C ARG A 408 -12.51 -8.44 -9.89
N LEU A 409 -13.31 -7.48 -10.34
CA LEU A 409 -14.19 -7.64 -11.50
C LEU A 409 -13.43 -8.23 -12.71
N LYS A 410 -12.22 -7.72 -12.98
CA LYS A 410 -11.34 -8.17 -14.08
C LYS A 410 -10.61 -9.50 -13.83
N ASP A 411 -10.54 -9.98 -12.59
CA ASP A 411 -9.90 -11.25 -12.24
C ASP A 411 -10.90 -12.40 -12.14
N MET A 412 -12.18 -12.08 -11.97
CA MET A 412 -13.29 -13.03 -12.01
C MET A 412 -13.23 -13.92 -13.26
N ILE A 413 -13.45 -15.21 -13.08
CA ILE A 413 -13.43 -16.20 -14.15
C ILE A 413 -14.87 -16.49 -14.54
N ILE A 414 -15.21 -16.40 -15.84
CA ILE A 414 -16.51 -16.81 -16.35
C ILE A 414 -16.36 -18.19 -16.97
N SER A 415 -16.74 -19.22 -16.20
CA SER A 415 -16.62 -20.62 -16.63
C SER A 415 -18.01 -21.21 -16.90
N GLY A 416 -18.32 -21.46 -18.17
CA GLY A 416 -19.61 -22.01 -18.56
C GLY A 416 -20.82 -21.11 -18.23
N GLY A 417 -20.62 -19.78 -18.21
CA GLY A 417 -21.64 -18.81 -17.83
C GLY A 417 -21.75 -18.53 -16.32
N GLU A 418 -21.00 -19.26 -15.50
CA GLU A 418 -20.98 -19.09 -14.05
C GLU A 418 -19.76 -18.26 -13.59
N ASN A 419 -19.99 -17.34 -12.66
CA ASN A 419 -18.93 -16.54 -12.08
C ASN A 419 -18.15 -17.35 -11.04
N VAL A 420 -16.84 -17.50 -11.26
CA VAL A 420 -15.92 -18.11 -10.29
C VAL A 420 -14.97 -17.04 -9.78
N TYR A 421 -15.00 -16.83 -8.48
CA TYR A 421 -14.15 -15.86 -7.80
C TYR A 421 -12.83 -16.52 -7.38
N CYS A 422 -11.73 -15.97 -7.88
CA CYS A 422 -10.40 -16.53 -7.63
C CYS A 422 -10.08 -16.68 -6.14
N ALA A 423 -10.45 -15.68 -5.32
CA ALA A 423 -10.16 -15.70 -3.89
C ALA A 423 -10.89 -16.84 -3.15
N GLU A 424 -12.09 -17.23 -3.59
CA GLU A 424 -12.80 -18.38 -3.02
C GLU A 424 -12.04 -19.68 -3.25
N VAL A 425 -11.54 -19.86 -4.47
CA VAL A 425 -10.76 -21.04 -4.86
C VAL A 425 -9.38 -21.02 -4.16
N GLU A 426 -8.72 -19.87 -4.10
CA GLU A 426 -7.45 -19.68 -3.39
C GLU A 426 -7.58 -20.01 -1.90
N ASN A 427 -8.66 -19.60 -1.26
CA ASN A 427 -8.95 -19.95 0.14
C ASN A 427 -9.15 -21.46 0.35
N ALA A 428 -9.77 -22.15 -0.60
CA ALA A 428 -9.91 -23.61 -0.54
C ALA A 428 -8.54 -24.27 -0.70
N LEU A 429 -7.76 -23.86 -1.70
CA LEU A 429 -6.42 -24.38 -1.97
C LEU A 429 -5.45 -24.15 -0.79
N ALA A 430 -5.49 -23.01 -0.16
CA ALA A 430 -4.61 -22.67 0.97
C ALA A 430 -4.78 -23.58 2.19
N ARG A 431 -5.89 -24.32 2.28
CA ARG A 431 -6.13 -25.33 3.34
C ARG A 431 -5.49 -26.68 3.04
N HIS A 432 -5.03 -26.89 1.82
CA HIS A 432 -4.37 -28.13 1.43
C HIS A 432 -3.00 -28.25 2.11
N PRO A 433 -2.67 -29.38 2.77
CA PRO A 433 -1.44 -29.52 3.57
C PRO A 433 -0.16 -29.36 2.77
N ALA A 434 -0.15 -29.71 1.48
CA ALA A 434 1.01 -29.61 0.59
C ALA A 434 1.27 -28.21 0.04
N ILE A 435 0.32 -27.27 0.15
CA ILE A 435 0.41 -25.94 -0.48
C ILE A 435 1.02 -24.92 0.47
N ALA A 436 2.07 -24.22 0.03
CA ALA A 436 2.68 -23.11 0.73
C ALA A 436 2.06 -21.77 0.31
N ALA A 437 1.82 -21.58 -1.00
CA ALA A 437 1.14 -20.43 -1.58
C ALA A 437 0.43 -20.83 -2.87
N CYS A 438 -0.61 -20.07 -3.24
CA CYS A 438 -1.32 -20.30 -4.49
C CYS A 438 -1.86 -19.00 -5.07
N ALA A 439 -2.11 -19.03 -6.38
CA ALA A 439 -2.89 -18.04 -7.10
C ALA A 439 -3.81 -18.74 -8.09
N VAL A 440 -4.98 -18.18 -8.33
CA VAL A 440 -5.97 -18.72 -9.28
C VAL A 440 -6.19 -17.73 -10.39
N ILE A 441 -6.20 -18.24 -11.63
CA ILE A 441 -6.42 -17.46 -12.85
C ILE A 441 -7.40 -18.14 -13.78
N GLY A 442 -8.09 -17.35 -14.61
CA GLY A 442 -8.83 -17.86 -15.75
C GLY A 442 -7.92 -18.12 -16.94
N VAL A 443 -8.00 -19.32 -17.51
CA VAL A 443 -7.32 -19.66 -18.74
C VAL A 443 -8.33 -20.03 -19.84
N PRO A 444 -8.01 -19.83 -21.13
CA PRO A 444 -8.95 -20.10 -22.22
C PRO A 444 -9.40 -21.56 -22.27
N SER A 445 -10.69 -21.78 -22.49
CA SER A 445 -11.28 -23.10 -22.69
C SER A 445 -12.21 -23.06 -23.89
N ALA A 446 -12.10 -24.04 -24.82
CA ALA A 446 -12.99 -24.15 -25.96
C ALA A 446 -14.42 -24.53 -25.54
N GLU A 447 -14.57 -25.24 -24.44
CA GLU A 447 -15.86 -25.75 -23.92
C GLU A 447 -16.55 -24.74 -23.00
N TRP A 448 -15.78 -24.02 -22.17
CA TRP A 448 -16.29 -23.21 -21.06
C TRP A 448 -16.05 -21.70 -21.20
N GLY A 449 -15.44 -21.26 -22.32
CA GLY A 449 -14.94 -19.89 -22.49
C GLY A 449 -13.67 -19.67 -21.67
N GLU A 450 -13.79 -19.67 -20.35
CA GLU A 450 -12.68 -19.70 -19.41
C GLU A 450 -12.79 -20.93 -18.50
N THR A 451 -11.65 -21.40 -17.97
CA THR A 451 -11.61 -22.42 -16.94
C THR A 451 -10.66 -22.04 -15.82
N VAL A 452 -10.90 -22.62 -14.65
CA VAL A 452 -10.13 -22.34 -13.43
C VAL A 452 -8.78 -23.06 -13.51
N HIS A 453 -7.69 -22.29 -13.40
CA HIS A 453 -6.31 -22.78 -13.36
C HIS A 453 -5.63 -22.32 -12.07
N ALA A 454 -4.98 -23.26 -11.35
CA ALA A 454 -4.27 -22.97 -10.12
C ALA A 454 -2.76 -22.89 -10.37
N VAL A 455 -2.11 -21.83 -9.90
CA VAL A 455 -0.64 -21.71 -9.84
C VAL A 455 -0.23 -21.93 -8.38
N ILE A 456 0.59 -22.92 -8.12
CA ILE A 456 0.83 -23.46 -6.78
C ILE A 456 2.33 -23.42 -6.46
N VAL A 457 2.65 -22.99 -5.24
CA VAL A 457 3.96 -23.16 -4.60
C VAL A 457 3.80 -24.26 -3.54
N LEU A 458 4.54 -25.36 -3.68
CA LEU A 458 4.51 -26.45 -2.73
C LEU A 458 5.38 -26.18 -1.50
N LYS A 459 5.01 -26.78 -0.38
CA LYS A 459 5.90 -26.87 0.79
C LYS A 459 7.11 -27.76 0.46
N PRO A 460 8.26 -27.57 1.11
CA PRO A 460 9.45 -28.40 0.89
C PRO A 460 9.13 -29.89 1.03
N GLY A 461 9.46 -30.68 0.00
CA GLY A 461 9.27 -32.13 -0.02
C GLY A 461 7.82 -32.61 -0.21
N ALA A 462 6.87 -31.70 -0.45
CA ALA A 462 5.49 -32.08 -0.74
C ALA A 462 5.30 -32.39 -2.24
N GLU A 463 4.40 -33.35 -2.51
CA GLU A 463 3.93 -33.68 -3.85
C GLU A 463 2.42 -33.43 -3.94
N LEU A 464 1.93 -33.17 -5.14
CA LEU A 464 0.53 -32.88 -5.41
C LEU A 464 0.15 -33.37 -6.81
N ASP A 465 -0.99 -34.04 -6.92
CA ASP A 465 -1.61 -34.40 -8.19
C ASP A 465 -2.98 -33.71 -8.34
N LEU A 466 -3.49 -33.66 -9.58
CA LEU A 466 -4.73 -32.97 -9.90
C LEU A 466 -5.95 -33.62 -9.25
N ALA A 467 -5.98 -34.94 -9.13
CA ALA A 467 -7.14 -35.65 -8.55
C ALA A 467 -7.28 -35.35 -7.05
N SER A 468 -6.16 -35.40 -6.32
CA SER A 468 -6.08 -35.03 -4.91
C SER A 468 -6.50 -33.57 -4.69
N LEU A 469 -5.99 -32.66 -5.53
CA LEU A 469 -6.33 -31.24 -5.47
C LEU A 469 -7.83 -31.02 -5.70
N GLN A 470 -8.39 -31.64 -6.73
CA GLN A 470 -9.82 -31.52 -7.04
C GLN A 470 -10.71 -32.13 -5.96
N GLN A 471 -10.32 -33.28 -5.41
CA GLN A 471 -11.06 -33.91 -4.30
C GLN A 471 -11.09 -32.97 -3.11
N HIS A 472 -9.94 -32.44 -2.69
CA HIS A 472 -9.85 -31.47 -1.59
C HIS A 472 -10.74 -30.23 -1.83
N CYS A 473 -10.71 -29.67 -3.05
CA CYS A 473 -11.54 -28.52 -3.36
C CYS A 473 -13.04 -28.85 -3.35
N ARG A 474 -13.46 -30.02 -3.86
CA ARG A 474 -14.88 -30.43 -3.89
C ARG A 474 -15.50 -30.59 -2.50
N GLU A 475 -14.70 -30.85 -1.48
CA GLU A 475 -15.16 -30.91 -0.09
C GLU A 475 -15.47 -29.52 0.48
N LEU A 476 -14.92 -28.45 -0.14
CA LEU A 476 -14.97 -27.08 0.37
C LEU A 476 -15.79 -26.13 -0.50
N ILE A 477 -15.79 -26.34 -1.83
CA ILE A 477 -16.42 -25.46 -2.82
C ILE A 477 -17.15 -26.27 -3.91
N ALA A 478 -18.09 -25.61 -4.61
CA ALA A 478 -18.84 -26.25 -5.69
C ALA A 478 -17.93 -26.74 -6.82
N GLY A 479 -18.27 -27.89 -7.43
CA GLY A 479 -17.43 -28.59 -8.39
C GLY A 479 -17.03 -27.76 -9.61
N TYR A 480 -17.91 -26.85 -10.10
CA TYR A 480 -17.59 -25.98 -11.24
C TYR A 480 -16.51 -24.94 -10.91
N LYS A 481 -16.30 -24.61 -9.63
CA LYS A 481 -15.27 -23.70 -9.13
C LYS A 481 -13.92 -24.38 -8.95
N CYS A 482 -13.86 -25.72 -8.90
CA CYS A 482 -12.62 -26.43 -8.66
C CYS A 482 -11.64 -26.27 -9.84
N PRO A 483 -10.33 -26.15 -9.58
CA PRO A 483 -9.33 -26.07 -10.63
C PRO A 483 -9.40 -27.29 -11.56
N ARG A 484 -9.41 -27.05 -12.86
CA ARG A 484 -9.35 -28.08 -13.89
C ARG A 484 -7.94 -28.39 -14.35
N SER A 485 -7.01 -27.49 -14.03
CA SER A 485 -5.59 -27.65 -14.27
C SER A 485 -4.78 -26.89 -13.22
N PHE A 486 -3.52 -27.27 -13.05
CA PHE A 486 -2.60 -26.50 -12.21
C PHE A 486 -1.18 -26.57 -12.75
N GLU A 487 -0.34 -25.63 -12.33
CA GLU A 487 1.09 -25.65 -12.49
C GLU A 487 1.80 -25.41 -11.15
N VAL A 488 2.98 -26.01 -10.99
CA VAL A 488 3.83 -25.78 -9.81
C VAL A 488 4.94 -24.82 -10.17
N ARG A 489 5.13 -23.80 -9.36
CA ARG A 489 6.23 -22.82 -9.49
C ARG A 489 7.04 -22.73 -8.20
N PRO A 490 8.32 -22.36 -8.28
CA PRO A 490 9.16 -22.14 -7.09
C PRO A 490 8.70 -20.90 -6.28
N ALA A 491 8.09 -19.90 -6.94
CA ALA A 491 7.53 -18.70 -6.33
C ALA A 491 6.45 -18.09 -7.22
N LEU A 492 5.55 -17.30 -6.61
CA LEU A 492 4.59 -16.47 -7.34
C LEU A 492 5.22 -15.11 -7.68
N PRO A 493 4.91 -14.52 -8.85
CA PRO A 493 5.30 -13.14 -9.16
C PRO A 493 4.56 -12.18 -8.25
N ILE A 494 5.31 -11.32 -7.54
CA ILE A 494 4.76 -10.42 -6.52
C ILE A 494 5.12 -8.97 -6.86
N SER A 495 4.13 -8.08 -6.80
CA SER A 495 4.34 -6.64 -6.95
C SER A 495 5.11 -6.05 -5.77
N ALA A 496 5.59 -4.80 -5.90
CA ALA A 496 6.24 -4.06 -4.82
C ALA A 496 5.36 -3.92 -3.56
N ALA A 497 4.04 -3.93 -3.75
CA ALA A 497 3.05 -3.88 -2.67
C ALA A 497 2.73 -5.26 -2.07
N GLY A 498 3.48 -6.32 -2.41
CA GLY A 498 3.25 -7.68 -1.92
C GLY A 498 2.04 -8.40 -2.56
N LYS A 499 1.48 -7.88 -3.67
CA LYS A 499 0.33 -8.51 -4.37
C LYS A 499 0.81 -9.44 -5.46
N VAL A 500 0.15 -10.59 -5.62
CA VAL A 500 0.41 -11.50 -6.74
C VAL A 500 0.04 -10.82 -8.06
N LEU A 501 0.94 -10.87 -9.04
CA LEU A 501 0.75 -10.32 -10.37
C LEU A 501 0.06 -11.35 -11.28
N LYS A 502 -1.27 -11.50 -11.12
CA LYS A 502 -2.08 -12.45 -11.91
C LYS A 502 -2.03 -12.21 -13.41
N THR A 503 -1.76 -10.97 -13.84
CA THR A 503 -1.54 -10.64 -15.26
C THR A 503 -0.32 -11.34 -15.85
N GLU A 504 0.79 -11.41 -15.09
CA GLU A 504 1.97 -12.17 -15.53
C GLU A 504 1.70 -13.66 -15.60
N LEU A 505 0.92 -14.19 -14.65
CA LEU A 505 0.53 -15.59 -14.65
C LEU A 505 -0.39 -15.94 -15.83
N ARG A 506 -1.28 -15.03 -16.23
CA ARG A 506 -2.21 -15.22 -17.36
C ARG A 506 -1.55 -15.09 -18.72
N LYS A 507 -0.55 -14.21 -18.86
CA LYS A 507 0.05 -13.84 -20.15
C LYS A 507 0.39 -15.04 -21.04
N PRO A 508 1.07 -16.11 -20.56
CA PRO A 508 1.41 -17.26 -21.40
C PRO A 508 0.19 -18.01 -21.95
N HIS A 509 -0.94 -17.99 -21.24
CA HIS A 509 -2.16 -18.70 -21.62
C HIS A 509 -3.03 -17.94 -22.61
N TRP A 510 -2.86 -16.61 -22.70
CA TRP A 510 -3.67 -15.70 -23.50
C TRP A 510 -2.94 -15.12 -24.72
N GLU A 511 -1.71 -15.56 -25.01
CA GLU A 511 -0.97 -15.11 -26.20
C GLU A 511 -1.77 -15.39 -27.48
N GLY A 512 -2.03 -14.32 -28.28
CA GLY A 512 -2.80 -14.40 -29.52
C GLY A 512 -4.31 -14.51 -29.34
N ARG A 513 -4.84 -14.34 -28.13
CA ARG A 513 -6.28 -14.41 -27.83
C ARG A 513 -6.74 -13.18 -27.06
N THR A 514 -8.00 -12.77 -27.27
CA THR A 514 -8.63 -11.68 -26.51
C THR A 514 -9.53 -12.27 -25.42
N ARG A 515 -9.42 -11.76 -24.21
CA ARG A 515 -10.32 -12.15 -23.11
C ARG A 515 -11.67 -11.43 -23.26
N ALA A 516 -12.77 -12.13 -23.03
CA ALA A 516 -14.13 -11.61 -23.20
C ALA A 516 -14.58 -10.66 -22.06
N ILE A 517 -13.82 -10.54 -20.99
CA ILE A 517 -14.10 -9.62 -19.88
C ILE A 517 -13.22 -8.38 -20.07
N ASN A 518 -13.85 -7.26 -20.35
CA ASN A 518 -13.24 -5.93 -20.37
C ASN A 518 -13.44 -5.24 -19.04
#